data_4af4ca06d9648dce130ab8f8684956c9
#
_entry.id   4af4ca06d9648dce130ab8f8684956c9
#
_cell.length_a   1.000
_cell.length_b   1.000
_cell.length_c   1.000
_cell.angle_alpha   90.00
_cell.angle_beta   90.00
_cell.angle_gamma   90.00
#
_symmetry.space_group_name_H-M   'P 1'
#
loop_
_entity.id
_entity.type
_entity.pdbx_description
1 polymer ?
#
loop_
_entity_poly.entity_id
_entity_poly.type
_entity_poly.pdbx_seq_one_letter_code
_entity_poly.pdbx_strand_id
1 'polypeptide(L)'
;MDLNDIYQQIILEHSKSKKNKHDLESYDMSEPGHNPSCGDEITLQVKLSDDKKNIQDLAFTGVGCAISQASASIMCDLLRGKTIEEAKELCEIFLGMIRREITDDETLEKLEDAEALRNISNMPARVKCAVLAWHTLNDMIAKK
;
A
#
# COMPACT_ATOMS: atom_id res chain seq x y z
N MET A 1 1.15 -15.34 -21.65
CA MET A 1 1.61 -14.40 -20.57
C MET A 1 1.51 -15.13 -19.25
N ASP A 2 2.62 -15.33 -18.57
CA ASP A 2 2.59 -16.01 -17.28
C ASP A 2 2.24 -15.01 -16.14
N LEU A 3 2.06 -15.55 -14.94
CA LEU A 3 1.65 -14.75 -13.78
C LEU A 3 2.66 -13.66 -13.43
N ASN A 4 3.96 -13.93 -13.58
CA ASN A 4 5.00 -12.94 -13.31
C ASN A 4 4.90 -11.75 -14.26
N ASP A 5 4.59 -11.99 -15.53
CA ASP A 5 4.41 -10.92 -16.51
C ASP A 5 3.22 -10.04 -16.13
N ILE A 6 2.14 -10.65 -15.67
CA ILE A 6 0.95 -9.93 -15.22
C ILE A 6 1.29 -9.08 -14.01
N TYR A 7 2.01 -9.62 -13.04
CA TYR A 7 2.44 -8.89 -11.84
C TYR A 7 3.31 -7.69 -12.19
N GLN A 8 4.29 -7.90 -13.09
CA GLN A 8 5.16 -6.79 -13.52
C GLN A 8 4.37 -5.69 -14.20
N GLN A 9 3.38 -6.05 -14.99
CA GLN A 9 2.53 -5.08 -15.68
C GLN A 9 1.71 -4.26 -14.67
N ILE A 10 1.15 -4.90 -13.67
CA ILE A 10 0.39 -4.22 -12.61
C ILE A 10 1.28 -3.22 -11.89
N ILE A 11 2.48 -3.63 -11.50
CA ILE A 11 3.43 -2.77 -10.81
C ILE A 11 3.80 -1.57 -11.69
N LEU A 12 4.11 -1.82 -12.96
CA LEU A 12 4.50 -0.78 -13.88
C LEU A 12 3.39 0.27 -14.06
N GLU A 13 2.16 -0.17 -14.26
CA GLU A 13 1.02 0.71 -14.43
C GLU A 13 0.81 1.59 -13.19
N HIS A 14 0.86 0.99 -12.01
CA HIS A 14 0.68 1.73 -10.77
C HIS A 14 1.82 2.70 -10.50
N SER A 15 3.05 2.33 -10.86
CA SER A 15 4.21 3.19 -10.65
C SER A 15 4.13 4.50 -11.45
N LYS A 16 3.38 4.48 -12.56
CA LYS A 16 3.21 5.63 -13.44
C LYS A 16 1.89 6.37 -13.22
N SER A 17 0.95 5.74 -12.53
CA SER A 17 -0.38 6.31 -12.35
C SER A 17 -0.35 7.49 -11.38
N LYS A 18 -1.13 8.52 -11.69
CA LYS A 18 -1.32 9.67 -10.80
C LYS A 18 -2.69 9.65 -10.14
N LYS A 19 -3.48 8.62 -10.40
CA LYS A 19 -4.82 8.49 -9.86
C LYS A 19 -4.87 8.64 -8.34
N ASN A 20 -3.93 8.01 -7.64
CA ASN A 20 -3.84 8.04 -6.18
C ASN A 20 -2.73 8.95 -5.66
N LYS A 21 -1.98 9.59 -6.57
CA LYS A 21 -0.83 10.42 -6.21
C LYS A 21 -1.18 11.90 -6.31
N HIS A 22 -1.84 12.40 -5.29
CA HIS A 22 -2.27 13.80 -5.21
C HIS A 22 -2.67 14.12 -3.78
N ASP A 23 -2.83 15.40 -3.46
CA ASP A 23 -3.39 15.83 -2.19
C ASP A 23 -4.91 15.70 -2.21
N LEU A 24 -5.48 15.23 -1.10
CA LEU A 24 -6.93 15.25 -0.92
C LEU A 24 -7.37 16.66 -0.55
N GLU A 25 -8.55 17.06 -0.97
CA GLU A 25 -9.12 18.38 -0.61
C GLU A 25 -9.33 18.50 0.90
N SER A 26 -9.68 17.39 1.54
CA SER A 26 -9.81 17.31 2.99
C SER A 26 -9.45 15.92 3.45
N TYR A 27 -8.92 15.82 4.66
CA TYR A 27 -8.55 14.52 5.25
C TYR A 27 -8.60 14.60 6.77
N ASP A 28 -8.74 13.44 7.39
CA ASP A 28 -8.79 13.31 8.85
C ASP A 28 -7.44 12.97 9.44
N MET A 29 -6.59 12.31 8.66
CA MET A 29 -5.26 11.87 9.10
C MET A 29 -4.25 12.07 7.98
N SER A 30 -3.03 12.42 8.37
CA SER A 30 -1.89 12.54 7.47
C SER A 30 -0.64 12.06 8.21
N GLU A 31 0.18 11.27 7.53
CA GLU A 31 1.40 10.72 8.15
C GLU A 31 2.49 10.60 7.09
N PRO A 32 3.70 11.12 7.39
CA PRO A 32 4.85 10.91 6.51
C PRO A 32 5.48 9.54 6.74
N GLY A 33 5.94 8.92 5.67
CA GLY A 33 6.73 7.70 5.73
C GLY A 33 8.06 7.94 5.01
N HIS A 34 9.15 7.42 5.57
CA HIS A 34 10.48 7.67 5.05
C HIS A 34 11.32 6.39 5.04
N ASN A 35 11.94 6.12 3.91
CA ASN A 35 12.89 5.03 3.76
C ASN A 35 14.22 5.61 3.25
N PRO A 36 15.17 5.91 4.16
CA PRO A 36 16.42 6.57 3.77
C PRO A 36 17.30 5.71 2.87
N SER A 37 17.16 4.39 2.93
CA SER A 37 17.98 3.47 2.11
C SER A 37 17.74 3.65 0.62
N CYS A 38 16.51 4.04 0.24
CA CYS A 38 16.13 4.22 -1.17
C CYS A 38 15.73 5.65 -1.50
N GLY A 39 15.81 6.57 -0.51
CA GLY A 39 15.38 7.95 -0.72
C GLY A 39 13.89 8.10 -0.89
N ASP A 40 13.10 7.13 -0.43
CA ASP A 40 11.64 7.21 -0.51
C ASP A 40 11.11 8.11 0.60
N GLU A 41 10.27 9.06 0.21
CA GLU A 41 9.55 9.92 1.16
C GLU A 41 8.12 10.05 0.66
N ILE A 42 7.17 9.47 1.36
CA ILE A 42 5.77 9.58 0.99
C ILE A 42 4.97 10.11 2.17
N THR A 43 3.89 10.81 1.85
CA THR A 43 2.93 11.26 2.86
C THR A 43 1.58 10.67 2.49
N LEU A 44 0.99 9.94 3.42
CA LEU A 44 -0.36 9.40 3.24
C LEU A 44 -1.38 10.35 3.82
N GLN A 45 -2.49 10.51 3.14
CA GLN A 45 -3.65 11.26 3.61
C GLN A 45 -4.85 10.34 3.57
N VAL A 46 -5.60 10.29 4.66
CA VAL A 46 -6.78 9.43 4.78
C VAL A 46 -7.98 10.27 5.17
N LYS A 47 -9.05 10.13 4.41
CA LYS A 47 -10.34 10.72 4.73
C LYS A 47 -11.26 9.61 5.23
N LEU A 48 -11.84 9.81 6.41
CA LEU A 48 -12.75 8.83 6.99
C LEU A 48 -14.20 9.22 6.69
N SER A 49 -15.08 8.22 6.74
CA SER A 49 -16.52 8.46 6.69
C SER A 49 -16.96 9.26 7.93
N ASP A 50 -18.19 9.79 7.90
CA ASP A 50 -18.71 10.60 9.00
C ASP A 50 -18.71 9.87 10.34
N ASP A 51 -18.96 8.55 10.32
CA ASP A 51 -18.94 7.72 11.52
C ASP A 51 -17.53 7.27 11.93
N LYS A 52 -16.52 7.65 11.15
CA LYS A 52 -15.11 7.32 11.39
C LYS A 52 -14.78 5.83 11.35
N LYS A 53 -15.65 5.02 10.76
CA LYS A 53 -15.45 3.58 10.69
C LYS A 53 -14.87 3.09 9.36
N ASN A 54 -15.08 3.85 8.29
CA ASN A 54 -14.66 3.47 6.95
C ASN A 54 -13.64 4.46 6.40
N ILE A 55 -12.74 3.95 5.55
CA ILE A 55 -11.82 4.77 4.77
C ILE A 55 -12.61 5.24 3.54
N GLN A 56 -13.02 6.50 3.53
CA GLN A 56 -13.78 7.06 2.42
C GLN A 56 -12.88 7.30 1.21
N ASP A 57 -11.67 7.82 1.46
CA ASP A 57 -10.70 8.07 0.42
C ASP A 57 -9.30 8.06 1.03
N LEU A 58 -8.31 7.80 0.21
CA LEU A 58 -6.92 7.95 0.61
C LEU A 58 -6.07 8.21 -0.62
N ALA A 59 -4.98 8.92 -0.40
CA ALA A 59 -4.06 9.29 -1.45
C ALA A 59 -2.67 9.46 -0.85
N PHE A 60 -1.67 9.61 -1.69
CA PHE A 60 -0.31 9.84 -1.24
C PHE A 60 0.37 10.87 -2.11
N THR A 61 1.39 11.50 -1.56
CA THR A 61 2.28 12.40 -2.29
C THR A 61 3.72 12.03 -1.94
N GLY A 62 4.66 12.62 -2.66
CA GLY A 62 6.07 12.44 -2.36
C GLY A 62 6.84 11.79 -3.49
N VAL A 63 8.07 11.37 -3.17
CA VAL A 63 8.99 10.81 -4.14
C VAL A 63 9.50 9.45 -3.67
N GLY A 64 9.90 8.62 -4.62
CA GLY A 64 10.43 7.31 -4.30
C GLY A 64 10.67 6.49 -5.55
N CYS A 65 11.18 5.28 -5.36
CA CYS A 65 11.42 4.38 -6.47
C CYS A 65 10.09 3.84 -7.03
N ALA A 66 10.16 3.17 -8.18
CA ALA A 66 8.98 2.62 -8.83
C ALA A 66 8.20 1.66 -7.92
N ILE A 67 8.91 0.86 -7.11
CA ILE A 67 8.27 -0.10 -6.22
C ILE A 67 7.49 0.60 -5.11
N SER A 68 8.08 1.64 -4.47
CA SER A 68 7.38 2.36 -3.42
C SER A 68 6.15 3.10 -3.97
N GLN A 69 6.27 3.69 -5.14
CA GLN A 69 5.16 4.39 -5.80
C GLN A 69 4.04 3.41 -6.16
N ALA A 70 4.39 2.28 -6.76
CA ALA A 70 3.41 1.27 -7.14
C ALA A 70 2.71 0.69 -5.91
N SER A 71 3.46 0.37 -4.87
CA SER A 71 2.91 -0.22 -3.65
C SER A 71 1.92 0.74 -2.98
N ALA A 72 2.27 2.02 -2.87
CA ALA A 72 1.38 3.02 -2.28
C ALA A 72 0.10 3.16 -3.11
N SER A 73 0.21 3.20 -4.43
CA SER A 73 -0.94 3.32 -5.33
C SER A 73 -1.86 2.09 -5.23
N ILE A 74 -1.29 0.90 -5.24
CA ILE A 74 -2.04 -0.36 -5.11
C ILE A 74 -2.79 -0.39 -3.77
N MET A 75 -2.11 0.01 -2.69
CA MET A 75 -2.73 0.07 -1.37
C MET A 75 -3.94 1.01 -1.36
N CYS A 76 -3.82 2.18 -1.98
CA CYS A 76 -4.93 3.12 -2.04
C CYS A 76 -6.14 2.51 -2.74
N ASP A 77 -5.94 1.84 -3.87
CA ASP A 77 -7.04 1.20 -4.59
C ASP A 77 -7.66 0.07 -3.76
N LEU A 78 -6.85 -0.73 -3.08
CA LEU A 78 -7.35 -1.86 -2.29
C LEU A 78 -8.17 -1.40 -1.09
N LEU A 79 -7.70 -0.39 -0.37
CA LEU A 79 -8.27 -0.02 0.92
C LEU A 79 -9.36 1.04 0.85
N ARG A 80 -9.51 1.71 -0.30
CA ARG A 80 -10.57 2.71 -0.47
C ARG A 80 -11.93 2.02 -0.31
N GLY A 81 -12.76 2.55 0.59
CA GLY A 81 -14.08 1.99 0.86
C GLY A 81 -14.12 0.87 1.88
N LYS A 82 -12.96 0.45 2.38
CA LYS A 82 -12.90 -0.60 3.41
C LYS A 82 -13.07 0.01 4.79
N THR A 83 -13.51 -0.84 5.74
CA THR A 83 -13.53 -0.40 7.14
C THR A 83 -12.11 -0.34 7.68
N ILE A 84 -11.93 0.39 8.78
CA ILE A 84 -10.63 0.46 9.46
C ILE A 84 -10.15 -0.95 9.85
N GLU A 85 -11.07 -1.78 10.34
CA GLU A 85 -10.72 -3.16 10.73
C GLU A 85 -10.29 -4.01 9.55
N GLU A 86 -11.02 -3.92 8.44
CA GLU A 86 -10.63 -4.61 7.20
C GLU A 86 -9.27 -4.13 6.69
N ALA A 87 -9.03 -2.81 6.76
CA ALA A 87 -7.74 -2.25 6.34
C ALA A 87 -6.60 -2.79 7.18
N LYS A 88 -6.77 -2.90 8.50
CA LYS A 88 -5.76 -3.50 9.39
C LYS A 88 -5.48 -4.94 9.01
N GLU A 89 -6.54 -5.72 8.77
CA GLU A 89 -6.39 -7.12 8.39
C GLU A 89 -5.62 -7.24 7.06
N LEU A 90 -5.99 -6.45 6.07
CA LEU A 90 -5.34 -6.49 4.76
C LEU A 90 -3.88 -6.05 4.84
N CYS A 91 -3.56 -5.05 5.66
CA CYS A 91 -2.17 -4.64 5.89
C CYS A 91 -1.37 -5.79 6.52
N GLU A 92 -1.93 -6.49 7.49
CA GLU A 92 -1.24 -7.62 8.13
C GLU A 92 -1.02 -8.76 7.15
N ILE A 93 -2.01 -9.05 6.29
CA ILE A 93 -1.86 -10.06 5.26
C ILE A 93 -0.76 -9.68 4.28
N PHE A 94 -0.73 -8.42 3.85
CA PHE A 94 0.31 -7.94 2.94
C PHE A 94 1.70 -8.09 3.56
N LEU A 95 1.87 -7.61 4.79
CA LEU A 95 3.16 -7.70 5.48
C LEU A 95 3.56 -9.15 5.72
N GLY A 96 2.61 -10.01 6.06
CA GLY A 96 2.85 -11.44 6.21
C GLY A 96 3.27 -12.10 4.91
N MET A 97 2.68 -11.69 3.79
CA MET A 97 3.07 -12.17 2.47
C MET A 97 4.53 -11.80 2.16
N ILE A 98 4.90 -10.56 2.41
CA ILE A 98 6.27 -10.08 2.14
C ILE A 98 7.29 -10.80 3.03
N ARG A 99 6.93 -11.11 4.27
CA ARG A 99 7.79 -11.86 5.20
C ARG A 99 7.78 -13.36 4.94
N ARG A 100 6.95 -13.84 4.01
CA ARG A 100 6.76 -15.24 3.70
C ARG A 100 6.17 -16.05 4.86
N GLU A 101 5.44 -15.38 5.75
CA GLU A 101 4.72 -16.00 6.85
C GLU A 101 3.33 -16.46 6.42
N ILE A 102 2.76 -15.79 5.43
CA ILE A 102 1.46 -16.13 4.84
C ILE A 102 1.72 -16.52 3.39
N THR A 103 1.43 -17.77 3.04
CA THR A 103 1.73 -18.32 1.72
C THR A 103 0.54 -18.99 1.06
N ASP A 104 -0.58 -19.15 1.76
CA ASP A 104 -1.75 -19.81 1.20
C ASP A 104 -2.51 -18.89 0.25
N ASP A 105 -2.82 -19.43 -0.93
CA ASP A 105 -3.45 -18.68 -2.00
C ASP A 105 -4.80 -18.08 -1.60
N GLU A 106 -5.58 -18.80 -0.81
CA GLU A 106 -6.89 -18.34 -0.37
C GLU A 106 -6.82 -17.03 0.41
N THR A 107 -5.87 -16.92 1.34
CA THR A 107 -5.68 -15.72 2.12
C THR A 107 -5.11 -14.58 1.26
N LEU A 108 -4.14 -14.90 0.40
CA LEU A 108 -3.50 -13.90 -0.45
C LEU A 108 -4.44 -13.30 -1.50
N GLU A 109 -5.46 -14.03 -1.93
CA GLU A 109 -6.45 -13.52 -2.88
C GLU A 109 -7.17 -12.29 -2.34
N LYS A 110 -7.28 -12.15 -1.03
CA LYS A 110 -7.90 -10.97 -0.42
C LYS A 110 -7.14 -9.69 -0.74
N LEU A 111 -5.87 -9.79 -1.10
CA LEU A 111 -5.03 -8.63 -1.45
C LEU A 111 -5.30 -8.09 -2.85
N GLU A 112 -6.03 -8.82 -3.68
CA GLU A 112 -6.31 -8.42 -5.07
C GLU A 112 -5.00 -8.07 -5.79
N ASP A 113 -4.89 -6.88 -6.39
CA ASP A 113 -3.68 -6.49 -7.13
C ASP A 113 -2.43 -6.38 -6.26
N ALA A 114 -2.57 -6.23 -4.94
CA ALA A 114 -1.42 -6.17 -4.05
C ALA A 114 -0.64 -7.49 -4.02
N GLU A 115 -1.27 -8.59 -4.42
CA GLU A 115 -0.59 -9.88 -4.57
C GLU A 115 0.53 -9.81 -5.62
N ALA A 116 0.46 -8.84 -6.53
CA ALA A 116 1.51 -8.64 -7.54
C ALA A 116 2.88 -8.34 -6.92
N LEU A 117 2.91 -7.92 -5.66
CA LEU A 117 4.16 -7.60 -4.96
C LEU A 117 4.77 -8.79 -4.21
N ARG A 118 4.15 -9.98 -4.30
CA ARG A 118 4.62 -11.13 -3.53
C ARG A 118 6.08 -11.53 -3.82
N ASN A 119 6.51 -11.36 -5.06
CA ASN A 119 7.87 -11.74 -5.46
C ASN A 119 8.94 -10.73 -4.98
N ILE A 120 8.51 -9.58 -4.48
CA ILE A 120 9.44 -8.60 -3.90
C ILE A 120 10.15 -9.19 -2.68
N SER A 121 9.53 -10.18 -2.01
CA SER A 121 10.15 -10.88 -0.89
C SER A 121 11.50 -11.51 -1.27
N ASN A 122 11.73 -11.76 -2.57
CA ASN A 122 13.00 -12.29 -3.09
C ASN A 122 14.04 -11.20 -3.38
N MET A 123 13.68 -9.94 -3.13
CA MET A 123 14.53 -8.79 -3.44
C MET A 123 14.73 -7.94 -2.17
N PRO A 124 15.66 -8.37 -1.27
CA PRO A 124 15.79 -7.72 0.05
C PRO A 124 15.95 -6.21 0.00
N ALA A 125 16.65 -5.68 -1.01
CA ALA A 125 16.87 -4.25 -1.15
C ALA A 125 15.56 -3.49 -1.44
N ARG A 126 14.54 -4.18 -1.96
CA ARG A 126 13.25 -3.56 -2.33
C ARG A 126 12.14 -3.81 -1.33
N VAL A 127 12.36 -4.71 -0.37
CA VAL A 127 11.34 -5.02 0.64
C VAL A 127 10.92 -3.77 1.39
N LYS A 128 11.88 -2.95 1.82
CA LYS A 128 11.58 -1.72 2.56
C LYS A 128 10.77 -0.74 1.72
N CYS A 129 11.02 -0.69 0.41
CA CYS A 129 10.26 0.15 -0.50
C CYS A 129 8.81 -0.32 -0.59
N ALA A 130 8.62 -1.62 -0.71
CA ALA A 130 7.29 -2.21 -0.88
C ALA A 130 6.41 -2.04 0.36
N VAL A 131 6.98 -2.10 1.56
CA VAL A 131 6.22 -2.06 2.81
C VAL A 131 6.02 -0.66 3.39
N LEU A 132 6.71 0.34 2.86
CA LEU A 132 6.70 1.69 3.44
C LEU A 132 5.29 2.25 3.64
N ALA A 133 4.47 2.27 2.59
CA ALA A 133 3.12 2.81 2.67
C ALA A 133 2.25 2.03 3.66
N TRP A 134 2.40 0.70 3.66
CA TRP A 134 1.60 -0.18 4.52
C TRP A 134 1.94 0.01 6.00
N HIS A 135 3.22 0.13 6.33
CA HIS A 135 3.63 0.45 7.71
C HIS A 135 3.17 1.84 8.13
N THR A 136 3.27 2.81 7.23
CA THR A 136 2.83 4.18 7.51
C THR A 136 1.32 4.20 7.82
N LEU A 137 0.53 3.47 7.05
CA LEU A 137 -0.90 3.38 7.29
C LEU A 137 -1.21 2.70 8.62
N ASN A 138 -0.52 1.60 8.93
CA ASN A 138 -0.71 0.92 10.21
C ASN A 138 -0.42 1.85 11.39
N ASP A 139 0.66 2.60 11.32
CA ASP A 139 1.01 3.57 12.37
C ASP A 139 -0.07 4.63 12.52
N MET A 140 -0.57 5.11 11.40
CA MET A 140 -1.62 6.13 11.34
C MET A 140 -2.91 5.63 12.01
N ILE A 141 -3.32 4.42 11.68
CA ILE A 141 -4.52 3.80 12.25
C ILE A 141 -4.36 3.54 13.74
N ALA A 142 -3.16 3.13 14.17
CA ALA A 142 -2.89 2.84 15.58
C ALA A 142 -2.96 4.08 16.48
N LYS A 143 -2.72 5.27 15.92
CA LYS A 143 -2.78 6.55 16.64
C LYS A 143 -4.20 7.10 16.75
N LYS A 144 -5.13 6.51 16.06
CA LYS A 144 -6.50 6.97 16.01
C LYS A 144 -7.25 6.77 17.33
#